data_cfde9dcff668a3556327f7ff768c201d
#
_entry.id   cfde9dcff668a3556327f7ff768c201d
#
_cell.length_a   1.000
_cell.length_b   1.000
_cell.length_c   1.000
_cell.angle_alpha   90.00
_cell.angle_beta   90.00
_cell.angle_gamma   90.00
#
_symmetry.space_group_name_H-M   'P 1'
#
loop_
_entity.id
_entity.type
_entity.pdbx_description
1 polymer ?
#
loop_
_entity_poly.entity_id
_entity_poly.type
_entity_poly.pdbx_seq_one_letter_code
_entity_poly.pdbx_strand_id
1 'polypeptide(L)'
;ISAVNNNGIGVCGIAGGSGNNDGVKIMSIQIFAGRYQSTISRNVDAIYYATSMGASILQCSWGLMSGAINSDEQYLDERSIEANAFAHFINTKRPGSPLNGGIIIFAAGNEAGACGYPAAYPSVVCVTSLSTDFTPSVFTNYGMPADIAAPGGDLYYHKNLSDAGQVLSTALKLDGMYAYMSGTSMSCPHVSGVAALALSYAKKLGKTFEPDEFLSLIHI
;
A
#
# COMPACT_ATOMS: atom_id res chain seq x y z
N ILE A 1 5.50 7.67 -1.74
CA ILE A 1 6.43 6.85 -0.95
C ILE A 1 7.83 7.45 -0.95
N SER A 2 8.52 7.50 -2.10
CA SER A 2 9.97 7.81 -2.19
C SER A 2 10.32 9.02 -3.05
N ALA A 3 9.41 10.00 -3.18
CA ALA A 3 9.79 11.28 -3.77
C ALA A 3 10.98 11.86 -2.99
N VAL A 4 12.01 12.32 -3.72
CA VAL A 4 13.28 12.74 -3.10
C VAL A 4 13.06 13.97 -2.22
N ASN A 5 13.47 13.86 -0.96
CA ASN A 5 13.35 14.96 0.00
C ASN A 5 14.52 15.94 -0.14
N ASN A 6 14.33 17.15 0.37
CA ASN A 6 15.35 18.20 0.48
C ASN A 6 16.05 18.58 -0.84
N ASN A 7 15.33 18.47 -1.96
CA ASN A 7 15.83 18.83 -3.30
C ASN A 7 15.24 20.16 -3.83
N GLY A 8 14.36 20.80 -3.06
CA GLY A 8 13.69 22.06 -3.45
C GLY A 8 12.65 21.89 -4.56
N ILE A 9 12.22 20.66 -4.88
CA ILE A 9 11.31 20.36 -6.00
C ILE A 9 10.11 19.56 -5.50
N GLY A 10 8.89 20.04 -5.79
CA GLY A 10 7.64 19.30 -5.69
C GLY A 10 7.29 18.84 -4.27
N VAL A 11 7.09 17.55 -4.09
CA VAL A 11 6.62 16.92 -2.86
C VAL A 11 7.70 16.08 -2.17
N CYS A 12 7.55 15.87 -0.86
CA CYS A 12 8.41 14.99 -0.08
C CYS A 12 7.78 13.60 0.04
N GLY A 13 8.58 12.55 -0.17
CA GLY A 13 8.17 11.18 0.11
C GLY A 13 8.39 10.83 1.59
N ILE A 14 7.53 10.00 2.17
CA ILE A 14 7.67 9.52 3.57
C ILE A 14 9.04 8.86 3.77
N ALA A 15 9.47 8.07 2.81
CA ALA A 15 10.76 7.39 2.79
C ALA A 15 11.69 7.90 1.68
N GLY A 16 11.61 9.20 1.37
CA GLY A 16 12.35 9.85 0.29
C GLY A 16 13.83 10.16 0.59
N GLY A 17 14.30 9.80 1.79
CA GLY A 17 15.70 10.03 2.21
C GLY A 17 16.00 11.48 2.57
N SER A 18 17.29 11.83 2.58
CA SER A 18 17.79 13.14 2.97
C SER A 18 18.14 14.08 1.79
N GLY A 19 17.93 13.64 0.56
CA GLY A 19 18.38 14.30 -0.66
C GLY A 19 19.72 13.79 -1.20
N ASN A 20 20.34 12.83 -0.51
CA ASN A 20 21.63 12.23 -0.88
C ASN A 20 21.48 10.88 -1.62
N ASN A 21 20.37 10.66 -2.32
CA ASN A 21 20.05 9.40 -2.99
C ASN A 21 19.96 8.18 -2.04
N ASP A 22 19.62 8.44 -0.79
CA ASP A 22 19.51 7.50 0.33
C ASP A 22 18.06 7.12 0.65
N GLY A 23 17.09 7.55 -0.15
CA GLY A 23 15.70 7.15 -0.06
C GLY A 23 15.48 5.69 -0.45
N VAL A 24 14.34 5.13 -0.02
CA VAL A 24 13.96 3.75 -0.39
C VAL A 24 13.82 3.59 -1.89
N LYS A 25 14.14 2.40 -2.39
CA LYS A 25 14.04 2.08 -3.80
C LYS A 25 12.63 1.58 -4.14
N ILE A 26 12.09 2.07 -5.25
CA ILE A 26 10.81 1.63 -5.80
C ILE A 26 11.06 0.71 -6.97
N MET A 27 10.37 -0.43 -6.94
CA MET A 27 10.22 -1.33 -8.08
C MET A 27 8.80 -1.14 -8.61
N SER A 28 8.68 -0.51 -9.78
CA SER A 28 7.39 -0.31 -10.43
C SER A 28 7.06 -1.52 -11.29
N ILE A 29 5.91 -2.16 -11.03
CA ILE A 29 5.41 -3.30 -11.81
C ILE A 29 4.04 -2.93 -12.33
N GLN A 30 3.89 -2.90 -13.65
CA GLN A 30 2.64 -2.54 -14.30
C GLN A 30 1.73 -3.75 -14.38
N ILE A 31 0.57 -3.69 -13.70
CA ILE A 31 -0.50 -4.71 -13.76
C ILE A 31 -1.75 -4.22 -14.52
N PHE A 32 -1.89 -2.89 -14.71
CA PHE A 32 -2.98 -2.29 -15.48
C PHE A 32 -2.42 -1.62 -16.74
N ALA A 33 -3.13 -1.71 -17.85
CA ALA A 33 -2.78 -1.09 -19.13
C ALA A 33 -3.97 -0.31 -19.69
N GLY A 34 -4.00 1.00 -19.44
CA GLY A 34 -5.10 1.87 -19.84
C GLY A 34 -6.43 1.44 -19.21
N ARG A 35 -7.43 1.05 -20.03
CA ARG A 35 -8.74 0.57 -19.55
C ARG A 35 -8.77 -0.95 -19.25
N TYR A 36 -7.68 -1.66 -19.53
CA TYR A 36 -7.62 -3.10 -19.30
C TYR A 36 -7.33 -3.39 -17.83
N GLN A 37 -8.25 -4.12 -17.20
CA GLN A 37 -8.03 -4.65 -15.87
C GLN A 37 -6.96 -5.73 -15.90
N SER A 38 -6.29 -5.93 -14.78
CA SER A 38 -5.38 -7.04 -14.61
C SER A 38 -6.14 -8.37 -14.55
N THR A 39 -5.47 -9.45 -14.90
CA THR A 39 -5.95 -10.81 -14.65
C THR A 39 -5.28 -11.39 -13.40
N ILE A 40 -5.89 -12.38 -12.76
CA ILE A 40 -5.29 -13.07 -11.61
C ILE A 40 -3.88 -13.57 -11.95
N SER A 41 -3.71 -14.18 -13.13
CA SER A 41 -2.39 -14.69 -13.56
C SER A 41 -1.34 -13.58 -13.66
N ARG A 42 -1.68 -12.40 -14.19
CA ARG A 42 -0.75 -11.27 -14.25
C ARG A 42 -0.38 -10.74 -12.86
N ASN A 43 -1.34 -10.68 -11.94
CA ASN A 43 -1.05 -10.32 -10.55
C ASN A 43 -0.09 -11.31 -9.91
N VAL A 44 -0.33 -12.59 -10.11
CA VAL A 44 0.51 -13.69 -9.62
C VAL A 44 1.93 -13.58 -10.19
N ASP A 45 2.07 -13.39 -11.50
CA ASP A 45 3.37 -13.19 -12.17
C ASP A 45 4.10 -11.97 -11.60
N ALA A 46 3.39 -10.86 -11.37
CA ALA A 46 3.94 -9.65 -10.77
C ALA A 46 4.46 -9.89 -9.34
N ILE A 47 3.73 -10.66 -8.52
CA ILE A 47 4.13 -11.01 -7.16
C ILE A 47 5.38 -11.89 -7.16
N TYR A 48 5.42 -12.93 -7.99
CA TYR A 48 6.60 -13.78 -8.13
C TYR A 48 7.80 -13.01 -8.65
N TYR A 49 7.61 -12.12 -9.62
CA TYR A 49 8.66 -11.23 -10.10
C TYR A 49 9.21 -10.34 -8.97
N ALA A 50 8.33 -9.65 -8.22
CA ALA A 50 8.74 -8.83 -7.09
C ALA A 50 9.51 -9.65 -6.04
N THR A 51 9.07 -10.87 -5.76
CA THR A 51 9.74 -11.80 -4.85
C THR A 51 11.15 -12.15 -5.33
N SER A 52 11.28 -12.54 -6.59
CA SER A 52 12.57 -12.93 -7.19
C SER A 52 13.56 -11.77 -7.25
N MET A 53 13.07 -10.55 -7.40
CA MET A 53 13.86 -9.32 -7.42
C MET A 53 14.16 -8.76 -6.02
N GLY A 54 13.68 -9.40 -4.96
CA GLY A 54 14.03 -9.08 -3.58
C GLY A 54 13.24 -7.93 -2.95
N ALA A 55 12.05 -7.61 -3.45
CA ALA A 55 11.17 -6.63 -2.81
C ALA A 55 10.74 -7.10 -1.42
N SER A 56 10.86 -6.25 -0.40
CA SER A 56 10.46 -6.55 0.97
C SER A 56 9.02 -6.14 1.28
N ILE A 57 8.47 -5.20 0.53
CA ILE A 57 7.11 -4.68 0.67
C ILE A 57 6.42 -4.73 -0.68
N LEU A 58 5.22 -5.30 -0.73
CA LEU A 58 4.27 -5.12 -1.83
C LEU A 58 3.27 -4.05 -1.44
N GLN A 59 3.18 -2.98 -2.23
CA GLN A 59 2.19 -1.93 -2.07
C GLN A 59 1.13 -2.08 -3.16
N CYS A 60 -0.12 -2.31 -2.76
CA CYS A 60 -1.22 -2.72 -3.61
C CYS A 60 -2.43 -1.78 -3.46
N SER A 61 -2.48 -0.72 -4.27
CA SER A 61 -3.64 0.19 -4.34
C SER A 61 -4.68 -0.29 -5.34
N TRP A 62 -5.10 -1.54 -5.23
CA TRP A 62 -6.11 -2.18 -6.07
C TRP A 62 -6.84 -3.27 -5.28
N GLY A 63 -7.97 -3.76 -5.78
CA GLY A 63 -8.74 -4.81 -5.13
C GLY A 63 -10.05 -5.07 -5.85
N LEU A 64 -10.87 -5.92 -5.28
CA LEU A 64 -12.25 -6.14 -5.67
C LEU A 64 -13.15 -5.17 -4.92
N MET A 65 -14.27 -4.83 -5.52
CA MET A 65 -15.30 -4.03 -4.87
C MET A 65 -15.84 -4.76 -3.64
N SER A 66 -16.23 -3.98 -2.63
CA SER A 66 -16.93 -4.49 -1.45
C SER A 66 -18.09 -5.42 -1.83
N GLY A 67 -18.17 -6.58 -1.19
CA GLY A 67 -19.21 -7.56 -1.44
C GLY A 67 -19.00 -8.48 -2.65
N ALA A 68 -17.96 -8.31 -3.45
CA ALA A 68 -17.64 -9.22 -4.55
C ALA A 68 -17.19 -10.60 -4.06
N ILE A 69 -16.45 -10.62 -2.96
CA ILE A 69 -16.09 -11.83 -2.18
C ILE A 69 -16.43 -11.50 -0.72
N ASN A 70 -17.05 -12.46 -0.01
CA ASN A 70 -17.64 -12.22 1.31
C ASN A 70 -17.02 -13.08 2.42
N SER A 71 -16.11 -13.99 2.11
CA SER A 71 -15.40 -14.79 3.10
C SER A 71 -14.04 -15.25 2.61
N ASP A 72 -13.16 -15.59 3.54
CA ASP A 72 -11.85 -16.18 3.23
C ASP A 72 -11.97 -17.50 2.48
N GLU A 73 -12.98 -18.31 2.80
CA GLU A 73 -13.24 -19.55 2.09
C GLU A 73 -13.57 -19.29 0.61
N GLN A 74 -14.47 -18.36 0.33
CA GLN A 74 -14.78 -17.96 -1.04
C GLN A 74 -13.54 -17.39 -1.76
N TYR A 75 -12.73 -16.59 -1.07
CA TYR A 75 -11.49 -16.05 -1.64
C TYR A 75 -10.50 -17.14 -2.00
N LEU A 76 -10.32 -18.13 -1.13
CA LEU A 76 -9.43 -19.27 -1.38
C LEU A 76 -9.95 -20.19 -2.49
N ASP A 77 -11.26 -20.36 -2.61
CA ASP A 77 -11.87 -21.15 -3.69
C ASP A 77 -11.68 -20.48 -5.06
N GLU A 78 -11.96 -19.20 -5.15
CA GLU A 78 -11.92 -18.46 -6.42
C GLU A 78 -10.52 -17.96 -6.81
N ARG A 79 -9.61 -17.74 -5.83
CA ARG A 79 -8.32 -17.03 -5.99
C ARG A 79 -7.15 -17.72 -5.28
N SER A 80 -7.19 -19.02 -5.13
CA SER A 80 -6.14 -19.80 -4.47
C SER A 80 -4.74 -19.54 -5.01
N ILE A 81 -4.58 -19.35 -6.32
CA ILE A 81 -3.26 -19.04 -6.92
C ILE A 81 -2.71 -17.68 -6.47
N GLU A 82 -3.58 -16.69 -6.25
CA GLU A 82 -3.20 -15.36 -5.73
C GLU A 82 -2.82 -15.47 -4.25
N ALA A 83 -3.62 -16.17 -3.44
CA ALA A 83 -3.32 -16.45 -2.03
C ALA A 83 -1.98 -17.22 -1.86
N ASN A 84 -1.71 -18.21 -2.72
CA ASN A 84 -0.44 -18.93 -2.73
C ASN A 84 0.74 -18.03 -3.11
N ALA A 85 0.56 -17.11 -4.04
CA ALA A 85 1.59 -16.13 -4.39
C ALA A 85 1.87 -15.15 -3.23
N PHE A 86 0.85 -14.75 -2.47
CA PHE A 86 1.02 -13.97 -1.25
C PHE A 86 1.81 -14.74 -0.19
N ALA A 87 1.41 -15.99 0.09
CA ALA A 87 2.14 -16.84 1.02
C ALA A 87 3.60 -17.04 0.59
N HIS A 88 3.86 -17.23 -0.69
CA HIS A 88 5.22 -17.29 -1.23
C HIS A 88 6.00 -16.00 -0.98
N PHE A 89 5.41 -14.83 -1.24
CA PHE A 89 6.06 -13.55 -0.99
C PHE A 89 6.37 -13.34 0.48
N ILE A 90 5.42 -13.61 1.37
CA ILE A 90 5.56 -13.41 2.82
C ILE A 90 6.65 -14.32 3.39
N ASN A 91 6.71 -15.59 2.97
CA ASN A 91 7.62 -16.60 3.53
C ASN A 91 9.01 -16.62 2.87
N THR A 92 9.22 -15.91 1.75
CA THR A 92 10.53 -15.90 1.09
C THR A 92 11.49 -14.96 1.79
N LYS A 93 12.57 -15.51 2.36
CA LYS A 93 13.66 -14.74 2.96
C LYS A 93 14.50 -14.04 1.89
N ARG A 94 14.92 -12.81 2.18
CA ARG A 94 15.71 -11.99 1.25
C ARG A 94 17.07 -11.68 1.87
N PRO A 95 18.19 -12.08 1.25
CA PRO A 95 19.53 -11.80 1.77
C PRO A 95 19.74 -10.30 2.01
N GLY A 96 20.17 -9.95 3.23
CA GLY A 96 20.45 -8.57 3.61
C GLY A 96 19.23 -7.68 3.87
N SER A 97 18.02 -8.24 3.82
CA SER A 97 16.81 -7.58 4.32
C SER A 97 16.77 -7.64 5.85
N PRO A 98 16.31 -6.59 6.51
CA PRO A 98 16.01 -6.63 7.96
C PRO A 98 14.71 -7.36 8.28
N LEU A 99 14.00 -7.85 7.26
CA LEU A 99 12.77 -8.61 7.39
C LEU A 99 13.01 -10.05 6.91
N ASN A 100 12.73 -11.05 7.76
CA ASN A 100 12.83 -12.48 7.45
C ASN A 100 11.66 -12.99 6.59
N GLY A 101 11.23 -12.21 5.64
CA GLY A 101 10.09 -12.47 4.78
C GLY A 101 9.70 -11.23 4.01
N GLY A 102 8.40 -11.07 3.73
CA GLY A 102 7.81 -9.89 3.10
C GLY A 102 6.53 -9.47 3.77
N ILE A 103 6.12 -8.24 3.58
CA ILE A 103 4.81 -7.73 3.98
C ILE A 103 4.04 -7.23 2.76
N ILE A 104 2.74 -7.40 2.79
CA ILE A 104 1.84 -7.01 1.71
C ILE A 104 0.82 -6.02 2.28
N ILE A 105 0.68 -4.86 1.64
CA ILE A 105 -0.16 -3.77 2.12
C ILE A 105 -1.18 -3.42 1.03
N PHE A 106 -2.45 -3.51 1.37
CA PHE A 106 -3.58 -3.28 0.47
C PHE A 106 -4.46 -2.12 0.88
N ALA A 107 -5.00 -1.44 -0.11
CA ALA A 107 -6.07 -0.46 0.07
C ALA A 107 -7.40 -1.17 0.35
N ALA A 108 -8.15 -0.72 1.37
CA ALA A 108 -9.39 -1.36 1.84
C ALA A 108 -10.57 -1.28 0.84
N GLY A 109 -10.53 -0.32 -0.09
CA GLY A 109 -11.63 -0.01 -1.02
C GLY A 109 -12.34 1.30 -0.70
N ASN A 110 -13.21 1.76 -1.61
CA ASN A 110 -13.77 3.13 -1.59
C ASN A 110 -15.29 3.14 -1.77
N GLU A 111 -15.99 2.11 -1.31
CA GLU A 111 -17.43 1.93 -1.47
C GLU A 111 -18.23 2.29 -0.20
N ALA A 112 -17.58 2.81 0.86
CA ALA A 112 -18.16 3.04 2.18
C ALA A 112 -18.85 1.78 2.75
N GLY A 113 -18.27 0.62 2.47
CA GLY A 113 -18.77 -0.72 2.81
C GLY A 113 -17.76 -1.55 3.59
N ALA A 114 -17.94 -2.87 3.58
CA ALA A 114 -16.95 -3.79 4.13
C ALA A 114 -15.63 -3.73 3.36
N CYS A 115 -14.50 -4.00 4.02
CA CYS A 115 -13.21 -4.11 3.35
C CYS A 115 -13.29 -5.14 2.20
N GLY A 116 -12.79 -4.77 1.02
CA GLY A 116 -12.78 -5.65 -0.16
C GLY A 116 -11.59 -6.59 -0.15
N TYR A 117 -11.70 -7.72 -0.87
CA TYR A 117 -10.56 -8.61 -1.10
C TYR A 117 -9.66 -8.09 -2.23
N PRO A 118 -8.35 -8.32 -2.19
CA PRO A 118 -7.58 -9.09 -1.19
C PRO A 118 -7.33 -8.39 0.15
N ALA A 119 -7.66 -7.09 0.34
CA ALA A 119 -7.36 -6.36 1.57
C ALA A 119 -7.96 -7.00 2.83
N ALA A 120 -9.13 -7.64 2.72
CA ALA A 120 -9.79 -8.34 3.82
C ALA A 120 -9.16 -9.70 4.16
N TYR A 121 -8.20 -10.20 3.37
CA TYR A 121 -7.58 -11.50 3.61
C TYR A 121 -6.53 -11.42 4.72
N PRO A 122 -6.56 -12.30 5.74
CA PRO A 122 -5.78 -12.13 6.98
C PRO A 122 -4.25 -12.08 6.83
N SER A 123 -3.70 -12.49 5.69
CA SER A 123 -2.24 -12.46 5.46
C SER A 123 -1.70 -11.15 4.93
N VAL A 124 -2.56 -10.16 4.71
CA VAL A 124 -2.17 -8.85 4.18
C VAL A 124 -2.63 -7.73 5.12
N VAL A 125 -1.97 -6.59 5.06
CA VAL A 125 -2.35 -5.41 5.84
C VAL A 125 -3.41 -4.61 5.10
N CYS A 126 -4.56 -4.41 5.72
CA CYS A 126 -5.70 -3.67 5.21
C CYS A 126 -5.65 -2.20 5.66
N VAL A 127 -5.52 -1.27 4.73
CA VAL A 127 -5.39 0.16 5.03
C VAL A 127 -6.65 0.93 4.65
N THR A 128 -7.28 1.55 5.65
CA THR A 128 -8.42 2.45 5.50
C THR A 128 -7.99 3.91 5.34
N SER A 129 -8.92 4.80 5.04
CA SER A 129 -8.63 6.20 4.73
C SER A 129 -9.11 7.16 5.81
N LEU A 130 -8.23 8.11 6.17
CA LEU A 130 -8.55 9.28 6.99
C LEU A 130 -8.62 10.56 6.16
N SER A 131 -9.56 11.40 6.52
CA SER A 131 -9.68 12.79 6.11
C SER A 131 -8.68 13.67 6.86
N THR A 132 -8.58 14.94 6.46
CA THR A 132 -7.68 15.94 7.05
C THR A 132 -7.95 16.28 8.51
N ASP A 133 -9.14 15.99 9.01
CA ASP A 133 -9.54 16.17 10.41
C ASP A 133 -9.44 14.89 11.26
N PHE A 134 -8.79 13.87 10.73
CA PHE A 134 -8.59 12.55 11.35
C PHE A 134 -9.89 11.74 11.53
N THR A 135 -10.98 12.13 10.88
CA THR A 135 -12.17 11.28 10.78
C THR A 135 -12.03 10.31 9.61
N PRO A 136 -12.75 9.17 9.61
CA PRO A 136 -12.79 8.30 8.44
C PRO A 136 -13.28 9.06 7.20
N SER A 137 -12.58 8.90 6.06
CA SER A 137 -13.05 9.45 4.78
C SER A 137 -14.42 8.87 4.41
N VAL A 138 -15.32 9.68 3.83
CA VAL A 138 -16.70 9.25 3.54
C VAL A 138 -16.81 8.03 2.64
N PHE A 139 -15.81 7.79 1.83
CA PHE A 139 -15.76 6.65 0.90
C PHE A 139 -15.08 5.41 1.49
N THR A 140 -14.34 5.54 2.60
CA THR A 140 -13.48 4.44 3.06
C THR A 140 -14.27 3.19 3.39
N ASN A 141 -13.77 2.03 2.95
CA ASN A 141 -14.26 0.76 3.47
C ASN A 141 -13.79 0.57 4.92
N TYR A 142 -14.50 -0.26 5.69
CA TYR A 142 -14.30 -0.43 7.14
C TYR A 142 -14.66 -1.86 7.58
N GLY A 143 -14.48 -2.14 8.86
CA GLY A 143 -14.87 -3.40 9.50
C GLY A 143 -13.69 -4.16 10.11
N MET A 144 -13.94 -5.38 10.59
CA MET A 144 -12.96 -6.20 11.32
C MET A 144 -11.63 -6.47 10.57
N PRO A 145 -11.60 -6.59 9.22
CA PRO A 145 -10.35 -6.77 8.51
C PRO A 145 -9.45 -5.51 8.42
N ALA A 146 -9.94 -4.34 8.85
CA ALA A 146 -9.13 -3.11 8.80
C ALA A 146 -8.07 -3.13 9.90
N ASP A 147 -6.80 -3.08 9.52
CA ASP A 147 -5.66 -3.10 10.44
C ASP A 147 -5.23 -1.70 10.87
N ILE A 148 -5.18 -0.77 9.92
CA ILE A 148 -4.67 0.59 10.16
C ILE A 148 -5.35 1.60 9.25
N ALA A 149 -5.44 2.85 9.73
CA ALA A 149 -5.89 3.98 8.94
C ALA A 149 -4.73 4.93 8.64
N ALA A 150 -4.75 5.54 7.44
CA ALA A 150 -3.75 6.52 7.04
C ALA A 150 -4.37 7.65 6.20
N PRO A 151 -3.69 8.79 6.04
CA PRO A 151 -4.21 9.90 5.23
C PRO A 151 -4.51 9.48 3.80
N GLY A 152 -5.76 9.55 3.39
CA GLY A 152 -6.21 9.29 2.02
C GLY A 152 -7.01 10.45 1.42
N GLY A 153 -7.26 11.47 2.25
CA GLY A 153 -8.00 12.65 1.86
C GLY A 153 -9.51 12.45 1.77
N ASP A 154 -10.23 13.56 1.71
CA ASP A 154 -11.67 13.56 1.49
C ASP A 154 -12.11 14.88 0.84
N LEU A 155 -12.70 14.79 -0.34
CA LEU A 155 -13.24 15.95 -1.04
C LEU A 155 -14.58 16.40 -0.46
N TYR A 156 -15.33 15.50 0.18
CA TYR A 156 -16.74 15.72 0.55
C TYR A 156 -16.93 16.23 1.97
N TYR A 157 -15.97 15.98 2.85
CA TYR A 157 -16.11 16.35 4.27
C TYR A 157 -16.20 17.86 4.49
N HIS A 158 -15.41 18.61 3.72
CA HIS A 158 -15.49 20.07 3.67
C HIS A 158 -15.82 20.51 2.26
N LYS A 159 -17.08 20.75 1.96
CA LYS A 159 -17.56 21.20 0.64
C LYS A 159 -16.80 22.40 0.05
N ASN A 160 -16.00 23.07 0.84
CA ASN A 160 -15.24 24.27 0.48
C ASN A 160 -13.72 24.07 0.42
N LEU A 161 -13.19 22.87 0.71
CA LEU A 161 -11.74 22.66 0.77
C LEU A 161 -11.10 22.31 -0.57
N SER A 162 -11.89 22.05 -1.58
CA SER A 162 -11.36 21.71 -2.91
C SER A 162 -10.19 20.72 -2.82
N ASP A 163 -9.06 21.04 -3.42
CA ASP A 163 -7.86 20.20 -3.45
C ASP A 163 -7.15 20.08 -2.10
N ALA A 164 -7.32 21.05 -1.18
CA ALA A 164 -6.64 21.06 0.12
C ALA A 164 -7.03 19.89 1.05
N GLY A 165 -8.21 19.26 0.82
CA GLY A 165 -8.65 18.07 1.54
C GLY A 165 -8.06 16.76 1.00
N GLN A 166 -7.34 16.80 -0.12
CA GLN A 166 -6.83 15.64 -0.83
C GLN A 166 -5.32 15.44 -0.61
N VAL A 167 -4.80 14.32 -1.06
CA VAL A 167 -3.37 13.98 -1.02
C VAL A 167 -2.70 14.48 -2.30
N LEU A 168 -1.73 15.39 -2.16
CA LEU A 168 -0.87 15.83 -3.26
C LEU A 168 0.26 14.82 -3.50
N SER A 169 0.45 14.41 -4.73
CA SER A 169 1.53 13.51 -5.12
C SER A 169 2.03 13.78 -6.53
N THR A 170 3.10 13.08 -6.93
CA THR A 170 3.59 13.10 -8.30
C THR A 170 2.58 12.44 -9.24
N ALA A 171 2.43 13.03 -10.43
CA ALA A 171 1.55 12.55 -11.49
C ALA A 171 2.30 12.51 -12.82
N LEU A 172 1.62 12.08 -13.88
CA LEU A 172 2.19 12.10 -15.23
C LEU A 172 2.46 13.54 -15.67
N LYS A 173 3.47 13.72 -16.49
CA LYS A 173 3.84 15.04 -17.04
C LYS A 173 2.68 15.70 -17.80
N LEU A 174 1.80 14.91 -18.42
CA LEU A 174 0.59 15.40 -19.11
C LEU A 174 -0.43 16.01 -18.14
N ASP A 175 -0.40 15.60 -16.86
CA ASP A 175 -1.29 16.08 -15.80
C ASP A 175 -0.63 17.18 -14.95
N GLY A 176 0.45 17.80 -15.44
CA GLY A 176 1.15 18.88 -14.75
C GLY A 176 2.20 18.43 -13.74
N MET A 177 2.62 17.15 -13.76
CA MET A 177 3.62 16.53 -12.89
C MET A 177 3.15 16.26 -11.45
N TYR A 178 2.14 16.94 -10.96
CA TYR A 178 1.55 16.77 -9.63
C TYR A 178 0.02 16.77 -9.73
N ALA A 179 -0.63 15.96 -8.90
CA ALA A 179 -2.08 15.90 -8.82
C ALA A 179 -2.55 15.68 -7.39
N TYR A 180 -3.74 16.18 -7.09
CA TYR A 180 -4.48 15.90 -5.88
C TYR A 180 -5.42 14.73 -6.11
N MET A 181 -5.43 13.78 -5.19
CA MET A 181 -6.29 12.61 -5.25
C MET A 181 -6.78 12.23 -3.86
N SER A 182 -7.96 11.59 -3.78
CA SER A 182 -8.49 10.98 -2.57
C SER A 182 -8.80 9.50 -2.79
N GLY A 183 -8.59 8.69 -1.77
CA GLY A 183 -8.87 7.26 -1.83
C GLY A 183 -8.04 6.46 -0.83
N THR A 184 -8.49 5.27 -0.48
CA THR A 184 -7.66 4.28 0.25
C THR A 184 -6.40 3.92 -0.55
N SER A 185 -6.42 4.12 -1.88
CA SER A 185 -5.26 4.03 -2.76
C SER A 185 -4.15 5.04 -2.43
N MET A 186 -4.47 6.16 -1.78
CA MET A 186 -3.53 7.16 -1.28
C MET A 186 -3.08 6.85 0.16
N SER A 187 -3.95 6.25 0.97
CA SER A 187 -3.62 5.79 2.33
C SER A 187 -2.61 4.64 2.33
N CYS A 188 -2.81 3.65 1.49
CA CYS A 188 -1.96 2.46 1.37
C CYS A 188 -0.45 2.80 1.18
N PRO A 189 -0.05 3.70 0.26
CA PRO A 189 1.35 4.09 0.12
C PRO A 189 1.89 4.90 1.31
N HIS A 190 1.06 5.55 2.13
CA HIS A 190 1.52 6.16 3.38
C HIS A 190 2.04 5.09 4.35
N VAL A 191 1.25 4.04 4.59
CA VAL A 191 1.65 2.92 5.45
C VAL A 191 2.87 2.22 4.88
N SER A 192 2.91 1.96 3.58
CA SER A 192 4.07 1.36 2.91
C SER A 192 5.34 2.22 3.05
N GLY A 193 5.20 3.53 3.01
CA GLY A 193 6.31 4.47 3.23
C GLY A 193 6.83 4.42 4.66
N VAL A 194 5.93 4.38 5.66
CA VAL A 194 6.30 4.24 7.08
C VAL A 194 6.99 2.91 7.32
N ALA A 195 6.45 1.80 6.80
CA ALA A 195 7.05 0.49 6.90
C ALA A 195 8.45 0.46 6.27
N ALA A 196 8.63 1.06 5.09
CA ALA A 196 9.92 1.13 4.42
C ALA A 196 10.95 1.96 5.22
N LEU A 197 10.51 3.07 5.83
CA LEU A 197 11.35 3.88 6.71
C LEU A 197 11.78 3.09 7.97
N ALA A 198 10.84 2.39 8.60
CA ALA A 198 11.11 1.55 9.76
C ALA A 198 12.10 0.41 9.43
N LEU A 199 11.92 -0.27 8.29
CA LEU A 199 12.87 -1.30 7.82
C LEU A 199 14.25 -0.70 7.52
N SER A 200 14.32 0.48 6.93
CA SER A 200 15.59 1.17 6.70
C SER A 200 16.31 1.46 8.01
N TYR A 201 15.58 1.88 9.03
CA TYR A 201 16.12 2.13 10.37
C TYR A 201 16.56 0.83 11.07
N ALA A 202 15.74 -0.22 10.98
CA ALA A 202 16.09 -1.55 11.49
C ALA A 202 17.41 -2.06 10.87
N LYS A 203 17.56 -1.92 9.55
CA LYS A 203 18.80 -2.26 8.85
C LYS A 203 20.02 -1.48 9.37
N LYS A 204 19.85 -0.17 9.60
CA LYS A 204 20.91 0.67 10.19
C LYS A 204 21.33 0.20 11.59
N LEU A 205 20.38 -0.32 12.36
CA LEU A 205 20.62 -0.86 13.70
C LEU A 205 21.12 -2.32 13.71
N GLY A 206 21.23 -2.96 12.55
CA GLY A 206 21.58 -4.38 12.44
C GLY A 206 20.52 -5.31 13.05
N LYS A 207 19.25 -4.87 13.08
CA LYS A 207 18.12 -5.65 13.61
C LYS A 207 17.42 -6.37 12.49
N THR A 208 16.92 -7.57 12.79
CA THR A 208 16.07 -8.37 11.91
C THR A 208 14.80 -8.77 12.65
N PHE A 209 13.70 -8.90 11.92
CA PHE A 209 12.38 -9.20 12.45
C PHE A 209 11.69 -10.25 11.59
N GLU A 210 10.85 -11.07 12.20
CA GLU A 210 9.82 -11.80 11.47
C GLU A 210 8.71 -10.82 11.05
N PRO A 211 7.94 -11.10 9.98
CA PRO A 211 6.90 -10.18 9.50
C PRO A 211 5.92 -9.72 10.59
N ASP A 212 5.40 -10.65 11.40
CA ASP A 212 4.43 -10.34 12.47
C ASP A 212 5.05 -9.47 13.58
N GLU A 213 6.31 -9.74 13.97
CA GLU A 213 7.03 -8.92 14.94
C GLU A 213 7.20 -7.50 14.42
N PHE A 214 7.52 -7.35 13.13
CA PHE A 214 7.69 -6.04 12.52
C PHE A 214 6.36 -5.28 12.43
N LEU A 215 5.28 -5.93 12.03
CA LEU A 215 3.95 -5.33 11.98
C LEU A 215 3.51 -4.86 13.37
N SER A 216 3.74 -5.66 14.41
CA SER A 216 3.47 -5.25 15.80
C SER A 216 4.22 -3.99 16.23
N LEU A 217 5.44 -3.73 15.72
CA LEU A 217 6.19 -2.50 16.01
C LEU A 217 5.56 -1.24 15.41
N ILE A 218 4.85 -1.36 14.31
CA ILE A 218 4.14 -0.25 13.65
C ILE A 218 2.65 -0.24 13.98
N HIS A 219 2.25 -0.94 15.04
CA HIS A 219 0.90 -1.03 15.58
C HIS A 219 -0.14 -1.69 14.64
N ILE A 220 0.29 -2.71 13.92
CA ILE A 220 -0.58 -3.53 13.06
C ILE A 220 -0.67 -4.96 13.61
#